data_c7b974a89a2a5b5887099000533ea22d
#
_entry.id   c7b974a89a2a5b5887099000533ea22d
#
_cell.length_a   1.000
_cell.length_b   1.000
_cell.length_c   1.000
_cell.angle_alpha   90.00
_cell.angle_beta   90.00
_cell.angle_gamma   90.00
#
_symmetry.space_group_name_H-M   'P 1'
#
loop_
_entity.id
_entity.type
_entity.pdbx_description
1 polymer ?
#
loop_
_entity_poly.entity_id
_entity_poly.type
_entity_poly.pdbx_seq_one_letter_code
_entity_poly.pdbx_strand_id
1 'polypeptide(L)'
;MSNSKDSDIPPGRYRHFKGKEYSVIGIAVHSETGEELVVYRPLYGTHQLTVRPKAMFTEQIDRDGYHGPRFQLIQSSDPHSVPLP
;
A
#
# COMPACT_ATOMS: atom_id res chain seq x y z
N MET A 1 18.87 7.27 9.09
CA MET A 1 18.51 7.13 9.02
C MET A 1 17.69 6.73 8.72
N SER A 2 17.43 6.52 8.74
CA SER A 2 16.92 6.05 8.38
C SER A 2 15.92 5.98 7.72
N ASN A 3 15.56 5.65 7.06
CA ASN A 3 14.60 5.44 6.26
C ASN A 3 13.59 4.55 6.73
N SER A 4 13.25 4.51 7.91
CA SER A 4 12.30 3.59 8.46
C SER A 4 10.94 3.83 7.91
N LYS A 5 10.65 5.01 7.44
CA LYS A 5 9.32 5.20 6.93
C LYS A 5 9.08 4.45 5.64
N ASP A 6 10.12 4.11 4.93
CA ASP A 6 9.94 3.32 3.73
C ASP A 6 9.45 1.94 4.05
N SER A 7 9.73 1.43 5.23
CA SER A 7 9.33 0.08 5.57
C SER A 7 7.90 0.01 6.06
N ASP A 8 7.25 1.15 6.28
CA ASP A 8 5.86 1.14 6.71
C ASP A 8 4.95 0.56 5.64
N ILE A 9 5.26 0.82 4.38
CA ILE A 9 4.45 0.35 3.27
C ILE A 9 5.38 -0.16 2.18
N PRO A 10 5.91 -1.36 2.33
CA PRO A 10 6.80 -1.90 1.30
C PRO A 10 6.03 -2.10 -0.01
N PRO A 11 6.70 -1.96 -1.14
CA PRO A 11 6.05 -2.24 -2.41
C PRO A 11 5.60 -3.69 -2.47
N GLY A 12 4.52 -3.94 -3.19
CA GLY A 12 4.04 -5.29 -3.32
C GLY A 12 2.54 -5.32 -3.55
N ARG A 13 1.97 -6.50 -3.40
CA ARG A 13 0.55 -6.70 -3.60
C ARG A 13 -0.18 -6.62 -2.27
N TYR A 14 -1.22 -5.82 -2.24
CA TYR A 14 -2.01 -5.60 -1.04
C TYR A 14 -3.46 -5.95 -1.32
N ARG A 15 -4.17 -6.37 -0.29
CA ARG A 15 -5.60 -6.64 -0.40
C ARG A 15 -6.35 -5.67 0.49
N HIS A 16 -7.34 -5.00 -0.11
CA HIS A 16 -8.25 -4.14 0.64
C HIS A 16 -9.16 -5.04 1.49
N PHE A 17 -9.60 -4.54 2.65
CA PHE A 17 -10.41 -5.38 3.54
C PHE A 17 -11.71 -5.83 2.88
N LYS A 18 -12.13 -5.18 1.80
CA LYS A 18 -13.32 -5.62 1.08
C LYS A 18 -13.00 -6.63 -0.02
N GLY A 19 -11.74 -7.01 -0.17
CA GLY A 19 -11.36 -8.10 -1.05
C GLY A 19 -10.60 -7.77 -2.30
N LYS A 20 -10.65 -6.53 -2.78
CA LYS A 20 -9.95 -6.18 -4.00
C LYS A 20 -8.47 -6.01 -3.76
N GLU A 21 -7.68 -6.27 -4.80
CA GLU A 21 -6.24 -6.26 -4.66
C GLU A 21 -5.60 -5.13 -5.45
N TYR A 22 -4.44 -4.70 -5.00
CA TYR A 22 -3.73 -3.55 -5.53
C TYR A 22 -2.24 -3.82 -5.52
N SER A 23 -1.54 -3.22 -6.49
CA SER A 23 -0.09 -3.29 -6.55
C SER A 23 0.46 -1.95 -6.08
N VAL A 24 1.15 -1.94 -4.94
CA VAL A 24 1.75 -0.71 -4.42
C VAL A 24 3.11 -0.54 -5.05
N ILE A 25 3.33 0.62 -5.66
CA ILE A 25 4.57 0.94 -6.34
C ILE A 25 5.56 1.57 -5.39
N GLY A 26 5.10 2.45 -4.52
CA GLY A 26 6.00 3.13 -3.60
C GLY A 26 5.32 4.34 -2.97
N ILE A 27 6.13 5.16 -2.34
CA ILE A 27 5.66 6.38 -1.68
C ILE A 27 6.15 7.57 -2.48
N ALA A 28 5.25 8.51 -2.76
CA ALA A 28 5.61 9.77 -3.38
C ALA A 28 5.36 10.89 -2.40
N VAL A 29 5.95 12.05 -2.65
CA VAL A 29 5.78 13.22 -1.81
C VAL A 29 5.09 14.29 -2.63
N HIS A 30 4.01 14.84 -2.10
CA HIS A 30 3.30 15.93 -2.75
C HIS A 30 4.25 17.12 -2.84
N SER A 31 4.47 17.63 -4.04
CA SER A 31 5.52 18.63 -4.24
C SER A 31 5.25 19.93 -3.51
N GLU A 32 4.01 20.25 -3.23
CA GLU A 32 3.69 21.53 -2.59
C GLU A 32 3.46 21.41 -1.10
N THR A 33 2.91 20.32 -0.64
CA THR A 33 2.57 20.19 0.77
C THR A 33 3.54 19.33 1.55
N GLY A 34 4.33 18.50 0.86
CA GLY A 34 5.19 17.54 1.54
C GLY A 34 4.48 16.32 2.04
N GLU A 35 3.19 16.20 1.76
CA GLU A 35 2.42 15.06 2.23
C GLU A 35 2.88 13.79 1.54
N GLU A 36 2.99 12.71 2.30
CA GLU A 36 3.36 11.42 1.73
C GLU A 36 2.13 10.73 1.15
N LEU A 37 2.28 10.21 -0.07
CA LEU A 37 1.20 9.58 -0.80
C LEU A 37 1.63 8.19 -1.22
N VAL A 38 0.73 7.23 -1.10
CA VAL A 38 0.99 5.88 -1.58
C VAL A 38 0.60 5.82 -3.04
N VAL A 39 1.53 5.40 -3.88
CA VAL A 39 1.29 5.25 -5.32
C VAL A 39 0.98 3.79 -5.57
N TYR A 40 -0.19 3.51 -6.14
CA TYR A 40 -0.62 2.12 -6.32
C TYR A 40 -1.49 2.00 -7.55
N ARG A 41 -1.70 0.76 -7.97
CA ARG A 41 -2.49 0.45 -9.14
C ARG A 41 -3.47 -0.64 -8.80
N PRO A 42 -4.77 -0.44 -9.03
CA PRO A 42 -5.73 -1.53 -8.83
C PRO A 42 -5.40 -2.68 -9.77
N LEU A 43 -5.59 -3.89 -9.27
CA LEU A 43 -5.39 -5.08 -10.08
C LEU A 43 -6.71 -5.54 -10.67
N TYR A 44 -7.58 -4.58 -10.97
CA TYR A 44 -8.86 -4.83 -11.61
C TYR A 44 -9.23 -3.58 -12.40
N GLY A 45 -10.22 -3.70 -13.25
CA GLY A 45 -10.69 -2.57 -14.04
C GLY A 45 -9.61 -2.09 -14.98
N THR A 46 -9.43 -0.79 -15.07
CA THR A 46 -8.49 -0.21 -16.02
C THR A 46 -7.05 -0.18 -15.49
N HIS A 47 -6.82 -0.63 -14.26
CA HIS A 47 -5.48 -0.63 -13.68
C HIS A 47 -4.88 0.78 -13.65
N GLN A 48 -5.71 1.76 -13.38
CA GLN A 48 -5.29 3.16 -13.41
C GLN A 48 -4.38 3.49 -12.23
N LEU A 49 -3.21 4.03 -12.51
CA LEU A 49 -2.27 4.42 -11.47
C LEU A 49 -2.92 5.50 -10.62
N THR A 50 -2.87 5.33 -9.31
CA THR A 50 -3.63 6.15 -8.37
C THR A 50 -2.75 6.48 -7.17
N VAL A 51 -3.09 7.56 -6.47
CA VAL A 51 -2.41 7.90 -5.23
C VAL A 51 -3.45 8.10 -4.12
N ARG A 52 -3.03 7.84 -2.89
CA ARG A 52 -3.88 8.01 -1.73
C ARG A 52 -3.00 8.48 -0.58
N PRO A 53 -3.46 9.43 0.24
CA PRO A 53 -2.64 9.84 1.39
C PRO A 53 -2.21 8.64 2.22
N LYS A 54 -0.96 8.65 2.63
CA LYS A 54 -0.42 7.54 3.40
C LYS A 54 -1.24 7.30 4.66
N ALA A 55 -1.69 8.36 5.32
CA ALA A 55 -2.48 8.21 6.54
C ALA A 55 -3.75 7.43 6.29
N MET A 56 -4.39 7.63 5.13
CA MET A 56 -5.60 6.89 4.80
C MET A 56 -5.29 5.46 4.41
N PHE A 57 -4.15 5.25 3.75
CA PHE A 57 -3.78 3.91 3.31
C PHE A 57 -3.50 3.01 4.51
N THR A 58 -2.94 3.57 5.58
CA THR A 58 -2.57 2.77 6.75
C THR A 58 -3.64 2.78 7.83
N GLU A 59 -4.82 3.29 7.51
CA GLU A 59 -5.90 3.41 8.48
C GLU A 59 -6.36 2.05 8.98
N GLN A 60 -6.66 1.97 10.28
CA GLN A 60 -7.24 0.78 10.85
C GLN A 60 -8.76 0.82 10.69
N ILE A 61 -9.33 -0.30 10.34
CA ILE A 61 -10.76 -0.41 10.11
C ILE A 61 -11.37 -1.29 11.19
N ASP A 62 -12.52 -0.87 11.69
CA ASP A 62 -13.25 -1.67 12.67
C ASP A 62 -14.71 -1.56 12.30
N ARG A 63 -15.15 -2.46 11.42
CA ARG A 63 -16.48 -2.33 10.87
C ARG A 63 -16.92 -3.67 10.30
N ASP A 64 -18.20 -3.97 10.42
CA ASP A 64 -18.81 -5.15 9.81
C ASP A 64 -18.11 -6.45 10.22
N GLY A 65 -17.65 -6.51 11.48
CA GLY A 65 -17.00 -7.70 11.95
C GLY A 65 -15.53 -7.80 11.59
N TYR A 66 -15.02 -6.87 10.78
CA TYR A 66 -13.62 -6.83 10.42
C TYR A 66 -12.87 -5.89 11.34
N HIS A 67 -11.68 -6.30 11.77
CA HIS A 67 -10.86 -5.48 12.63
C HIS A 67 -9.42 -5.63 12.16
N GLY A 68 -8.86 -4.59 11.57
CA GLY A 68 -7.51 -4.66 11.06
C GLY A 68 -7.22 -3.54 10.08
N PRO A 69 -6.11 -3.62 9.35
CA PRO A 69 -5.74 -2.53 8.44
C PRO A 69 -6.65 -2.50 7.22
N ARG A 70 -6.80 -1.30 6.68
CA ARG A 70 -7.60 -1.12 5.46
C ARG A 70 -6.98 -1.91 4.30
N PHE A 71 -5.64 -1.91 4.21
CA PHE A 71 -4.93 -2.68 3.19
C PHE A 71 -3.91 -3.58 3.88
N GLN A 72 -3.84 -4.80 3.44
CA GLN A 72 -2.95 -5.79 4.03
C GLN A 72 -1.98 -6.32 2.99
N LEU A 73 -0.70 -6.30 3.31
CA LEU A 73 0.31 -6.83 2.41
C LEU A 73 0.15 -8.32 2.29
N ILE A 74 0.06 -8.83 1.06
CA ILE A 74 -0.04 -10.26 0.84
C ILE A 74 1.15 -10.81 0.08
N GLN A 75 1.91 -9.94 -0.60
CA GLN A 75 3.12 -10.42 -1.27
C GLN A 75 4.03 -9.24 -1.51
N SER A 76 5.22 -9.28 -0.92
CA SER A 76 6.20 -8.22 -1.10
C SER A 76 6.87 -8.35 -2.46
N SER A 77 7.13 -7.20 -3.11
CA SER A 77 7.91 -7.23 -4.33
C SER A 77 9.36 -6.82 -4.07
N ASP A 78 9.75 -6.77 -2.81
CA ASP A 78 11.14 -6.50 -2.46
C ASP A 78 12.00 -7.63 -3.04
N PRO A 79 13.01 -7.33 -3.83
CA PRO A 79 13.83 -8.40 -4.40
C PRO A 79 14.50 -9.26 -3.34
N HIS A 80 14.75 -8.71 -2.17
CA HIS A 80 15.39 -9.50 -1.12
C HIS A 80 14.41 -10.41 -0.42
N SER A 81 13.14 -10.27 -0.71
CA SER A 81 12.12 -11.11 -0.10
C SER A 81 11.60 -12.18 -1.04
N VAL A 82 12.16 -12.25 -2.22
CA VAL A 82 11.68 -13.22 -3.20
C VAL A 82 11.94 -14.60 -2.68
N PRO A 83 10.92 -15.44 -2.61
CA PRO A 83 11.15 -16.80 -2.15
C PRO A 83 11.98 -17.58 -3.14
N LEU A 84 12.80 -18.42 -2.62
CA LEU A 84 13.62 -19.24 -3.49
C LEU A 84 12.79 -20.33 -4.09
N PRO A 85 13.09 -20.69 -5.30
CA PRO A 85 12.37 -21.78 -5.95
C PRO A 85 12.63 -23.09 -5.28
#